data_dc92fb8ced5c1c6a5e7ba0eac0d2ffb8
#
_entry.id   dc92fb8ced5c1c6a5e7ba0eac0d2ffb8
#
_cell.length_a   1.000
_cell.length_b   1.000
_cell.length_c   1.000
_cell.angle_alpha   90.00
_cell.angle_beta   90.00
_cell.angle_gamma   90.00
#
_symmetry.space_group_name_H-M   'P 1'
#
loop_
_entity.id
_entity.type
_entity.pdbx_description
1 polymer ?
#
loop_
_entity_poly.entity_id
_entity_poly.type
_entity_poly.pdbx_seq_one_letter_code
_entity_poly.pdbx_strand_id
1 'polypeptide(L)'
;QLLPRYSTFTLMDLETGLTWNAQRRAGSFHADIQPLTNQDTLQLKTIYGGSWSWNRRAVVVLAGNRRIAASINGMPHGAGALKNGFPGHHCLHFWESTTHTKSRPDPAHQVMVHKAAGRLHTYLAELDPNDLQLAVLEMAGQGDTAIVRLGILNPPDGTNPGQLAAQIQNINIRDSQQGEVEDGRYTGRYNVSVYFHGDNSEYRKSITLTSRYQADLGRWLVEPDFLAQLLTR
;
A
#
# COMPACT_ATOMS: atom_id res chain seq x y z
N GLN A 1 5.26 -14.05 -20.69
CA GLN A 1 4.38 -13.76 -19.55
C GLN A 1 4.97 -14.37 -18.28
N LEU A 2 5.15 -13.58 -17.22
CA LEU A 2 5.82 -13.96 -15.98
C LEU A 2 5.10 -15.12 -15.28
N LEU A 3 3.78 -15.04 -15.17
CA LEU A 3 2.88 -16.04 -14.62
C LEU A 3 1.80 -16.32 -15.67
N PRO A 4 1.84 -17.39 -16.43
CA PRO A 4 0.78 -17.76 -17.36
C PRO A 4 -0.56 -17.96 -16.65
N ARG A 5 -1.67 -17.77 -17.36
CA ARG A 5 -3.00 -18.06 -16.82
C ARG A 5 -3.07 -19.55 -16.40
N TYR A 6 -3.67 -19.81 -15.25
CA TYR A 6 -3.78 -21.12 -14.59
C TYR A 6 -2.46 -21.71 -14.05
N SER A 7 -1.33 -21.02 -14.15
CA SER A 7 -0.12 -21.44 -13.44
C SER A 7 -0.29 -21.33 -11.93
N THR A 8 0.34 -22.26 -11.23
CA THR A 8 0.43 -22.27 -9.76
C THR A 8 1.81 -21.81 -9.33
N PHE A 9 1.88 -21.13 -8.21
CA PHE A 9 3.11 -20.61 -7.62
C PHE A 9 2.91 -20.40 -6.12
N THR A 10 4.01 -20.29 -5.39
CA THR A 10 4.00 -19.98 -3.97
C THR A 10 4.23 -18.49 -3.76
N LEU A 11 3.53 -17.89 -2.80
CA LEU A 11 3.81 -16.55 -2.31
C LEU A 11 4.36 -16.65 -0.89
N MET A 12 5.27 -15.75 -0.56
CA MET A 12 5.79 -15.54 0.78
C MET A 12 5.51 -14.10 1.20
N ASP A 13 4.80 -13.94 2.31
CA ASP A 13 4.59 -12.64 2.93
C ASP A 13 5.89 -12.17 3.60
N LEU A 14 6.31 -10.94 3.30
CA LEU A 14 7.61 -10.45 3.73
C LEU A 14 7.69 -10.21 5.24
N GLU A 15 6.58 -9.82 5.86
CA GLU A 15 6.56 -9.46 7.30
C GLU A 15 6.47 -10.68 8.22
N THR A 16 5.63 -11.66 7.85
CA THR A 16 5.39 -12.85 8.66
C THR A 16 6.29 -14.02 8.28
N GLY A 17 6.86 -14.00 7.06
CA GLY A 17 7.57 -15.15 6.48
C GLY A 17 6.66 -16.32 6.09
N LEU A 18 5.34 -16.21 6.33
CA LEU A 18 4.38 -17.26 6.02
C LEU A 18 4.20 -17.41 4.50
N THR A 19 3.96 -18.64 4.05
CA THR A 19 3.82 -18.97 2.63
C THR A 19 2.48 -19.62 2.36
N TRP A 20 1.94 -19.38 1.16
CA TRP A 20 0.76 -20.07 0.63
C TRP A 20 0.87 -20.27 -0.87
N ASN A 21 0.15 -21.23 -1.40
CA ASN A 21 0.09 -21.47 -2.82
C ASN A 21 -1.12 -20.76 -3.43
N ALA A 22 -0.96 -20.23 -4.62
CA ALA A 22 -2.01 -19.59 -5.38
C ALA A 22 -1.97 -19.98 -6.84
N GLN A 23 -3.09 -19.77 -7.52
CA GLN A 23 -3.22 -19.93 -8.96
C GLN A 23 -3.64 -18.62 -9.61
N ARG A 24 -2.97 -18.23 -10.71
CA ARG A 24 -3.45 -17.12 -11.53
C ARG A 24 -4.71 -17.50 -12.29
N ARG A 25 -5.76 -16.69 -12.15
CA ARG A 25 -7.07 -16.92 -12.77
C ARG A 25 -7.27 -16.03 -14.00
N ALA A 26 -7.00 -14.74 -13.87
CA ALA A 26 -7.29 -13.73 -14.87
C ALA A 26 -6.33 -12.51 -14.74
N GLY A 27 -6.77 -11.38 -15.23
CA GLY A 27 -6.10 -10.09 -15.13
C GLY A 27 -5.13 -9.83 -16.30
N SER A 28 -5.20 -8.63 -16.88
CA SER A 28 -4.30 -8.19 -17.97
C SER A 28 -3.27 -7.17 -17.49
N PHE A 29 -3.66 -6.28 -16.58
CA PHE A 29 -2.81 -5.21 -16.05
C PHE A 29 -2.20 -5.54 -14.67
N HIS A 30 -2.77 -6.51 -13.98
CA HIS A 30 -2.29 -7.21 -12.78
C HIS A 30 -2.74 -8.66 -12.87
N ALA A 31 -2.43 -9.48 -11.90
CA ALA A 31 -2.88 -10.86 -11.88
C ALA A 31 -4.01 -11.02 -10.85
N ASP A 32 -5.17 -11.52 -11.30
CA ASP A 32 -6.21 -12.01 -10.41
C ASP A 32 -5.83 -13.41 -9.98
N ILE A 33 -5.67 -13.63 -8.68
CA ILE A 33 -5.19 -14.88 -8.11
C ILE A 33 -6.17 -15.42 -7.07
N GLN A 34 -6.16 -16.74 -6.90
CA GLN A 34 -6.89 -17.41 -5.81
C GLN A 34 -5.92 -18.29 -5.02
N PRO A 35 -6.04 -18.37 -3.68
CA PRO A 35 -5.40 -19.43 -2.92
C PRO A 35 -5.72 -20.80 -3.54
N LEU A 36 -4.79 -21.73 -3.55
CA LEU A 36 -4.96 -22.98 -4.27
C LEU A 36 -5.91 -23.95 -3.53
N THR A 37 -5.79 -24.00 -2.21
CA THR A 37 -6.54 -24.91 -1.33
C THR A 37 -7.21 -24.17 -0.16
N ASN A 38 -8.06 -24.88 0.61
CA ASN A 38 -8.61 -24.35 1.86
C ASN A 38 -7.50 -23.99 2.87
N GLN A 39 -6.43 -24.77 2.93
CA GLN A 39 -5.30 -24.50 3.82
C GLN A 39 -4.57 -23.22 3.39
N ASP A 40 -4.38 -23.00 2.09
CA ASP A 40 -3.79 -21.76 1.56
C ASP A 40 -4.67 -20.54 1.88
N THR A 41 -5.99 -20.70 1.84
CA THR A 41 -6.97 -19.66 2.23
C THR A 41 -6.85 -19.32 3.72
N LEU A 42 -6.74 -20.32 4.59
CA LEU A 42 -6.53 -20.13 6.02
C LEU A 42 -5.20 -19.43 6.29
N GLN A 43 -4.14 -19.83 5.58
CA GLN A 43 -2.83 -19.23 5.70
C GLN A 43 -2.86 -17.73 5.30
N LEU A 44 -3.50 -17.40 4.16
CA LEU A 44 -3.68 -16.01 3.74
C LEU A 44 -4.49 -15.22 4.77
N LYS A 45 -5.55 -15.81 5.34
CA LYS A 45 -6.34 -15.17 6.39
C LYS A 45 -5.53 -14.91 7.66
N THR A 46 -4.64 -15.82 8.04
CA THR A 46 -3.71 -15.66 9.17
C THR A 46 -2.75 -14.49 8.94
N ILE A 47 -2.21 -14.35 7.73
CA ILE A 47 -1.35 -13.21 7.33
C ILE A 47 -2.06 -11.87 7.55
N TYR A 48 -3.38 -11.82 7.36
CA TYR A 48 -4.22 -10.65 7.59
C TYR A 48 -4.86 -10.60 9.00
N GLY A 49 -4.30 -11.31 9.98
CA GLY A 49 -4.79 -11.27 11.37
C GLY A 49 -6.20 -11.84 11.57
N GLY A 50 -6.63 -12.75 10.69
CA GLY A 50 -7.94 -13.41 10.78
C GLY A 50 -9.09 -12.66 10.09
N SER A 51 -8.86 -11.50 9.49
CA SER A 51 -9.87 -10.68 8.80
C SER A 51 -9.41 -10.30 7.40
N TRP A 52 -10.33 -10.27 6.43
CA TRP A 52 -10.01 -9.79 5.10
C TRP A 52 -9.79 -8.28 5.09
N SER A 53 -8.81 -7.82 4.31
CA SER A 53 -8.44 -6.40 4.25
C SER A 53 -8.00 -5.96 2.85
N TRP A 54 -8.27 -4.71 2.52
CA TRP A 54 -7.73 -4.04 1.36
C TRP A 54 -6.29 -3.55 1.57
N ASN A 55 -5.75 -3.65 2.77
CA ASN A 55 -4.37 -3.27 3.05
C ASN A 55 -3.41 -4.04 2.15
N ARG A 56 -2.46 -3.32 1.56
CA ARG A 56 -1.45 -3.91 0.68
C ARG A 56 -0.36 -4.53 1.52
N ARG A 57 0.16 -5.66 1.07
CA ARG A 57 1.28 -6.36 1.70
C ARG A 57 2.37 -6.66 0.68
N ALA A 58 3.61 -6.52 1.14
CA ALA A 58 4.78 -6.87 0.35
C ALA A 58 4.96 -8.39 0.35
N VAL A 59 5.03 -8.98 -0.83
CA VAL A 59 5.18 -10.43 -1.00
C VAL A 59 6.26 -10.76 -2.02
N VAL A 60 6.84 -11.94 -1.89
CA VAL A 60 7.73 -12.53 -2.89
C VAL A 60 7.02 -13.70 -3.56
N VAL A 61 6.89 -13.64 -4.87
CA VAL A 61 6.40 -14.77 -5.67
C VAL A 61 7.56 -15.73 -5.93
N LEU A 62 7.37 -16.99 -5.59
CA LEU A 62 8.30 -18.08 -5.83
C LEU A 62 7.75 -18.93 -7.00
N ALA A 63 8.35 -18.79 -8.18
CA ALA A 63 7.91 -19.47 -9.40
C ALA A 63 9.10 -20.14 -10.11
N GLY A 64 9.23 -21.44 -9.97
CA GLY A 64 10.44 -22.17 -10.36
C GLY A 64 11.67 -21.61 -9.65
N ASN A 65 12.71 -21.25 -10.40
CA ASN A 65 13.95 -20.67 -9.85
C ASN A 65 13.89 -19.14 -9.68
N ARG A 66 12.71 -18.52 -9.85
CA ARG A 66 12.55 -17.07 -9.78
C ARG A 66 11.95 -16.63 -8.46
N ARG A 67 12.49 -15.53 -7.94
CA ARG A 67 11.95 -14.79 -6.81
C ARG A 67 11.57 -13.40 -7.32
N ILE A 68 10.29 -13.06 -7.27
CA ILE A 68 9.77 -11.85 -7.91
C ILE A 68 9.07 -11.01 -6.84
N ALA A 69 9.51 -9.77 -6.67
CA ALA A 69 8.87 -8.82 -5.79
C ALA A 69 7.48 -8.46 -6.29
N ALA A 70 6.50 -8.45 -5.40
CA ALA A 70 5.12 -8.18 -5.72
C ALA A 70 4.37 -7.61 -4.51
N SER A 71 3.14 -7.20 -4.74
CA SER A 71 2.21 -6.73 -3.72
C SER A 71 0.84 -7.37 -3.89
N ILE A 72 0.15 -7.64 -2.79
CA ILE A 72 -1.24 -8.13 -2.77
C ILE A 72 -2.11 -7.23 -1.90
N ASN A 73 -3.43 -7.36 -2.06
CA ASN A 73 -4.41 -7.13 -1.00
C ASN A 73 -5.04 -8.47 -0.60
N GLY A 74 -5.68 -8.53 0.56
CA GLY A 74 -6.29 -9.76 1.09
C GLY A 74 -7.80 -9.82 0.93
N MET A 75 -8.44 -8.78 0.36
CA MET A 75 -9.89 -8.71 0.27
C MET A 75 -10.40 -9.56 -0.90
N PRO A 76 -11.26 -10.56 -0.64
CA PRO A 76 -11.95 -11.28 -1.71
C PRO A 76 -12.89 -10.37 -2.48
N HIS A 77 -12.83 -10.41 -3.81
CA HIS A 77 -13.74 -9.68 -4.68
C HIS A 77 -13.95 -10.41 -6.01
N GLY A 78 -14.97 -9.97 -6.78
CA GLY A 78 -15.31 -10.59 -8.04
C GLY A 78 -15.67 -12.07 -7.95
N ALA A 79 -15.51 -12.79 -9.06
CA ALA A 79 -15.84 -14.22 -9.15
C ALA A 79 -14.64 -15.10 -8.75
N GLY A 80 -14.94 -16.20 -8.07
CA GLY A 80 -13.99 -17.28 -7.78
C GLY A 80 -14.34 -18.53 -8.58
N ALA A 81 -13.35 -19.40 -8.83
CA ALA A 81 -13.55 -20.66 -9.56
C ALA A 81 -13.02 -21.89 -8.81
N LEU A 82 -12.15 -21.71 -7.82
CA LEU A 82 -11.62 -22.80 -7.01
C LEU A 82 -12.51 -23.01 -5.78
N LYS A 83 -12.76 -24.28 -5.43
CA LYS A 83 -13.46 -24.67 -4.21
C LYS A 83 -12.46 -24.71 -3.05
N ASN A 84 -12.06 -23.54 -2.57
CA ASN A 84 -10.97 -23.33 -1.61
C ASN A 84 -11.38 -22.51 -0.37
N GLY A 85 -12.68 -22.22 -0.20
CA GLY A 85 -13.18 -21.39 0.90
C GLY A 85 -12.88 -19.89 0.77
N PHE A 86 -12.27 -19.44 -0.34
CA PHE A 86 -12.04 -18.03 -0.65
C PHE A 86 -13.14 -17.51 -1.58
N PRO A 87 -13.98 -16.55 -1.16
CA PRO A 87 -15.17 -16.14 -1.91
C PRO A 87 -14.84 -15.10 -2.99
N GLY A 88 -14.17 -15.50 -4.06
CA GLY A 88 -13.75 -14.60 -5.15
C GLY A 88 -12.28 -14.80 -5.54
N HIS A 89 -11.64 -13.74 -5.97
CA HIS A 89 -10.20 -13.64 -6.20
C HIS A 89 -9.64 -12.43 -5.45
N HIS A 90 -8.33 -12.28 -5.43
CA HIS A 90 -7.64 -11.07 -5.00
C HIS A 90 -6.53 -10.69 -5.97
N CYS A 91 -6.02 -9.44 -5.88
CA CYS A 91 -5.08 -8.91 -6.85
C CYS A 91 -3.63 -9.13 -6.42
N LEU A 92 -2.78 -9.50 -7.38
CA LEU A 92 -1.34 -9.53 -7.28
C LEU A 92 -0.75 -8.52 -8.27
N HIS A 93 -0.03 -7.55 -7.74
CA HIS A 93 0.59 -6.46 -8.48
C HIS A 93 2.10 -6.62 -8.53
N PHE A 94 2.67 -6.30 -9.68
CA PHE A 94 4.11 -6.18 -9.91
C PHE A 94 4.48 -4.72 -10.13
N TRP A 95 5.75 -4.45 -10.34
CA TRP A 95 6.21 -3.13 -10.72
C TRP A 95 5.46 -2.64 -11.97
N GLU A 96 5.01 -1.39 -11.93
CA GLU A 96 4.20 -0.72 -12.96
C GLU A 96 2.85 -1.38 -13.30
N SER A 97 2.40 -2.38 -12.55
CA SER A 97 1.04 -2.91 -12.69
C SER A 97 0.00 -1.83 -12.41
N THR A 98 -1.03 -1.74 -13.25
CA THR A 98 -2.13 -0.79 -13.05
C THR A 98 -3.37 -1.47 -12.48
N THR A 99 -4.27 -0.69 -11.88
CA THR A 99 -5.57 -1.17 -11.42
C THR A 99 -6.63 -1.12 -12.53
N HIS A 100 -7.75 -1.82 -12.35
CA HIS A 100 -8.85 -1.84 -13.33
C HIS A 100 -9.48 -0.45 -13.59
N THR A 101 -9.43 0.44 -12.60
CA THR A 101 -10.13 1.73 -12.62
C THR A 101 -9.24 2.91 -12.97
N LYS A 102 -7.92 2.77 -12.85
CA LYS A 102 -6.96 3.86 -13.10
C LYS A 102 -5.91 3.38 -14.10
N SER A 103 -5.64 4.17 -15.13
CA SER A 103 -4.61 3.88 -16.14
C SER A 103 -3.18 4.04 -15.62
N ARG A 104 -3.01 4.29 -14.32
CA ARG A 104 -1.71 4.45 -13.65
C ARG A 104 -1.53 3.43 -12.52
N PRO A 105 -0.29 3.13 -12.13
CA PRO A 105 0.00 2.29 -10.98
C PRO A 105 -0.63 2.83 -9.69
N ASP A 106 -1.06 1.93 -8.81
CA ASP A 106 -1.53 2.27 -7.47
C ASP A 106 -0.32 2.54 -6.57
N PRO A 107 -0.17 3.74 -5.96
CA PRO A 107 1.01 4.08 -5.16
C PRO A 107 1.26 3.12 -4.01
N ALA A 108 0.20 2.66 -3.31
CA ALA A 108 0.34 1.72 -2.21
C ALA A 108 0.86 0.35 -2.65
N HIS A 109 0.41 -0.15 -3.81
CA HIS A 109 0.98 -1.37 -4.38
C HIS A 109 2.44 -1.17 -4.79
N GLN A 110 2.80 -0.04 -5.40
CA GLN A 110 4.18 0.22 -5.82
C GLN A 110 5.14 0.32 -4.61
N VAL A 111 4.74 0.99 -3.53
CA VAL A 111 5.50 1.02 -2.27
C VAL A 111 5.79 -0.40 -1.78
N MET A 112 4.77 -1.28 -1.75
CA MET A 112 4.94 -2.66 -1.29
C MET A 112 5.78 -3.52 -2.24
N VAL A 113 5.69 -3.32 -3.55
CA VAL A 113 6.57 -3.98 -4.53
C VAL A 113 8.04 -3.60 -4.28
N HIS A 114 8.32 -2.31 -4.08
CA HIS A 114 9.69 -1.85 -3.80
C HIS A 114 10.18 -2.28 -2.42
N LYS A 115 9.29 -2.37 -1.41
CA LYS A 115 9.59 -3.00 -0.11
C LYS A 115 10.00 -4.46 -0.29
N ALA A 116 9.24 -5.24 -1.07
CA ALA A 116 9.55 -6.63 -1.38
C ALA A 116 10.85 -6.82 -2.17
N ALA A 117 11.23 -5.84 -2.99
CA ALA A 117 12.46 -5.82 -3.76
C ALA A 117 13.69 -5.36 -2.95
N GLY A 118 13.53 -4.92 -1.69
CA GLY A 118 14.60 -4.32 -0.88
C GLY A 118 15.04 -2.94 -1.39
N ARG A 119 14.21 -2.24 -2.16
CA ARG A 119 14.50 -0.95 -2.81
C ARG A 119 13.64 0.21 -2.32
N LEU A 120 12.98 0.04 -1.17
CA LEU A 120 12.03 1.02 -0.66
C LEU A 120 12.63 2.42 -0.49
N HIS A 121 13.82 2.51 0.11
CA HIS A 121 14.50 3.80 0.32
C HIS A 121 14.80 4.53 -0.99
N THR A 122 15.34 3.81 -1.97
CA THR A 122 15.63 4.38 -3.30
C THR A 122 14.35 4.84 -3.97
N TYR A 123 13.31 4.01 -3.95
CA TYR A 123 12.02 4.35 -4.55
C TYR A 123 11.41 5.61 -3.95
N LEU A 124 11.32 5.71 -2.62
CA LEU A 124 10.78 6.92 -1.97
C LEU A 124 11.62 8.17 -2.23
N ALA A 125 12.94 8.02 -2.43
CA ALA A 125 13.82 9.14 -2.74
C ALA A 125 13.66 9.64 -4.19
N GLU A 126 13.23 8.79 -5.10
CA GLU A 126 13.03 9.10 -6.53
C GLU A 126 11.63 9.64 -6.84
N LEU A 127 10.68 9.54 -5.89
CA LEU A 127 9.32 10.05 -6.10
C LEU A 127 9.30 11.58 -6.23
N ASP A 128 8.48 12.06 -7.15
CA ASP A 128 8.08 13.47 -7.15
C ASP A 128 7.26 13.79 -5.87
N PRO A 129 7.13 15.07 -5.50
CA PRO A 129 6.49 15.42 -4.23
C PRO A 129 5.00 15.04 -4.14
N ASN A 130 4.27 14.98 -5.25
CA ASN A 130 2.87 14.57 -5.26
C ASN A 130 2.75 13.05 -4.99
N ASP A 131 3.53 12.25 -5.69
CA ASP A 131 3.49 10.80 -5.53
C ASP A 131 4.02 10.36 -4.16
N LEU A 132 4.99 11.10 -3.60
CA LEU A 132 5.44 10.91 -2.22
C LEU A 132 4.31 11.19 -1.21
N GLN A 133 3.56 12.30 -1.38
CA GLN A 133 2.41 12.62 -0.52
C GLN A 133 1.34 11.53 -0.58
N LEU A 134 1.00 11.04 -1.78
CA LEU A 134 0.07 9.93 -1.95
C LEU A 134 0.57 8.66 -1.27
N ALA A 135 1.84 8.30 -1.45
CA ALA A 135 2.44 7.13 -0.80
C ALA A 135 2.39 7.24 0.74
N VAL A 136 2.72 8.40 1.30
CA VAL A 136 2.69 8.64 2.75
C VAL A 136 1.26 8.54 3.30
N LEU A 137 0.27 9.14 2.62
CA LEU A 137 -1.16 9.06 3.03
C LEU A 137 -1.68 7.61 2.98
N GLU A 138 -1.41 6.89 1.90
CA GLU A 138 -1.83 5.49 1.75
C GLU A 138 -1.19 4.59 2.82
N MET A 139 0.08 4.83 3.16
CA MET A 139 0.78 4.06 4.19
C MET A 139 0.30 4.42 5.59
N ALA A 140 -0.01 5.69 5.85
CA ALA A 140 -0.66 6.09 7.10
C ALA A 140 -2.03 5.41 7.25
N GLY A 141 -2.82 5.35 6.17
CA GLY A 141 -4.11 4.66 6.15
C GLY A 141 -4.04 3.14 6.32
N GLN A 142 -2.87 2.53 6.11
CA GLN A 142 -2.64 1.10 6.32
C GLN A 142 -1.95 0.79 7.65
N GLY A 143 -1.59 1.82 8.42
CA GLY A 143 -0.85 1.67 9.68
C GLY A 143 0.62 1.26 9.48
N ASP A 144 1.19 1.41 8.26
CA ASP A 144 2.63 1.14 8.05
C ASP A 144 3.48 2.32 8.54
N THR A 145 3.65 2.36 9.86
CA THR A 145 4.36 3.44 10.56
C THR A 145 5.83 3.55 10.15
N ALA A 146 6.45 2.46 9.72
CA ALA A 146 7.84 2.44 9.28
C ALA A 146 8.00 3.22 7.96
N ILE A 147 7.09 3.01 7.01
CA ILE A 147 7.12 3.70 5.72
C ILE A 147 6.75 5.17 5.89
N VAL A 148 5.75 5.48 6.73
CA VAL A 148 5.41 6.88 7.06
C VAL A 148 6.65 7.63 7.55
N ARG A 149 7.40 7.07 8.49
CA ARG A 149 8.64 7.69 9.00
C ARG A 149 9.71 7.92 7.93
N LEU A 150 9.81 7.05 6.93
CA LEU A 150 10.78 7.20 5.86
C LEU A 150 10.43 8.35 4.89
N GLY A 151 9.15 8.65 4.74
CA GLY A 151 8.63 9.66 3.80
C GLY A 151 8.43 11.05 4.41
N ILE A 152 8.60 11.22 5.73
CA ILE A 152 8.31 12.49 6.40
C ILE A 152 9.53 13.10 7.10
N LEU A 153 9.49 14.41 7.31
CA LEU A 153 10.44 15.13 8.16
C LEU A 153 10.22 14.73 9.63
N ASN A 154 11.32 14.66 10.38
CA ASN A 154 11.24 14.47 11.82
C ASN A 154 10.59 15.70 12.47
N PRO A 155 9.55 15.53 13.30
CA PRO A 155 8.95 16.65 14.02
C PRO A 155 9.98 17.32 14.96
N PRO A 156 10.02 18.64 15.01
CA PRO A 156 10.97 19.36 15.85
C PRO A 156 10.73 19.16 17.35
N ASP A 157 9.51 18.81 17.75
CA ASP A 157 9.11 18.58 19.14
C ASP A 157 9.35 17.13 19.63
N GLY A 158 9.94 16.28 18.79
CA GLY A 158 10.19 14.87 19.10
C GLY A 158 8.94 13.98 19.08
N THR A 159 7.79 14.49 18.66
CA THR A 159 6.58 13.68 18.45
C THR A 159 6.88 12.50 17.51
N ASN A 160 6.38 11.31 17.84
CA ASN A 160 6.56 10.14 17.01
C ASN A 160 5.44 10.02 15.96
N PRO A 161 5.70 10.33 14.69
CA PRO A 161 4.69 10.28 13.63
C PRO A 161 4.08 8.90 13.45
N GLY A 162 4.84 7.86 13.71
CA GLY A 162 4.36 6.49 13.63
C GLY A 162 3.30 6.19 14.69
N GLN A 163 3.43 6.72 15.92
CA GLN A 163 2.41 6.58 16.96
C GLN A 163 1.14 7.34 16.61
N LEU A 164 1.26 8.49 15.95
CA LEU A 164 0.11 9.24 15.46
C LEU A 164 -0.62 8.47 14.35
N ALA A 165 0.11 7.99 13.35
CA ALA A 165 -0.45 7.20 12.27
C ALA A 165 -1.08 5.88 12.75
N ALA A 166 -0.57 5.26 13.81
CA ALA A 166 -1.11 4.03 14.38
C ALA A 166 -2.54 4.16 14.96
N GLN A 167 -3.04 5.38 15.17
CA GLN A 167 -4.43 5.59 15.58
C GLN A 167 -5.42 5.45 14.41
N ILE A 168 -4.92 5.55 13.18
CA ILE A 168 -5.71 5.52 11.95
C ILE A 168 -5.89 4.07 11.52
N GLN A 169 -7.13 3.67 11.29
CA GLN A 169 -7.47 2.35 10.75
C GLN A 169 -7.43 2.33 9.22
N ASN A 170 -7.91 3.41 8.59
CA ASN A 170 -7.94 3.54 7.14
C ASN A 170 -8.07 5.01 6.71
N ILE A 171 -7.52 5.32 5.54
CA ILE A 171 -7.72 6.59 4.84
C ILE A 171 -8.17 6.27 3.41
N ASN A 172 -9.32 6.82 3.01
CA ASN A 172 -9.76 6.79 1.62
C ASN A 172 -9.54 8.17 1.00
N ILE A 173 -8.63 8.28 0.05
CA ILE A 173 -8.43 9.50 -0.74
C ILE A 173 -9.56 9.57 -1.76
N ARG A 174 -10.46 10.55 -1.60
CA ARG A 174 -11.65 10.75 -2.44
C ARG A 174 -11.34 11.60 -3.66
N ASP A 175 -10.53 12.63 -3.44
CA ASP A 175 -10.13 13.60 -4.44
C ASP A 175 -8.82 14.27 -4.03
N SER A 176 -8.07 14.79 -5.01
CA SER A 176 -6.83 15.50 -4.78
C SER A 176 -6.67 16.67 -5.74
N GLN A 177 -6.18 17.78 -5.24
CA GLN A 177 -5.77 18.94 -6.01
C GLN A 177 -4.25 19.06 -5.92
N GLN A 178 -3.59 18.89 -7.06
CA GLN A 178 -2.14 19.06 -7.15
C GLN A 178 -1.76 20.54 -7.08
N GLY A 179 -0.64 20.81 -6.43
CA GLY A 179 -0.02 22.13 -6.38
C GLY A 179 1.09 22.28 -7.41
N GLU A 180 1.86 23.33 -7.22
CA GLU A 180 3.09 23.59 -7.99
C GLU A 180 4.29 23.59 -7.05
N VAL A 181 5.47 23.38 -7.62
CA VAL A 181 6.73 23.47 -6.85
C VAL A 181 7.19 24.92 -6.86
N GLU A 182 7.29 25.52 -5.67
CA GLU A 182 7.81 26.87 -5.44
C GLU A 182 8.88 26.84 -4.36
N ASP A 183 10.05 27.36 -4.63
CA ASP A 183 11.18 27.50 -3.68
C ASP A 183 11.49 26.21 -2.88
N GLY A 184 11.48 25.06 -3.56
CA GLY A 184 11.74 23.77 -2.92
C GLY A 184 10.60 23.27 -2.01
N ARG A 185 9.40 23.85 -2.13
CA ARG A 185 8.17 23.41 -1.48
C ARG A 185 7.14 22.98 -2.51
N TYR A 186 6.36 21.99 -2.13
CA TYR A 186 5.18 21.54 -2.89
C TYR A 186 4.00 21.37 -1.91
N THR A 187 2.84 21.90 -2.25
CA THR A 187 1.65 21.82 -1.39
C THR A 187 0.50 21.20 -2.16
N GLY A 188 0.06 20.00 -1.74
CA GLY A 188 -1.12 19.31 -2.26
C GLY A 188 -2.30 19.39 -1.29
N ARG A 189 -3.53 19.41 -1.81
CA ARG A 189 -4.77 19.32 -1.05
C ARG A 189 -5.47 18.00 -1.33
N TYR A 190 -6.00 17.37 -0.28
CA TYR A 190 -6.63 16.06 -0.35
C TYR A 190 -7.95 16.06 0.40
N ASN A 191 -9.03 15.65 -0.28
CA ASN A 191 -10.28 15.33 0.38
C ASN A 191 -10.26 13.84 0.74
N VAL A 192 -10.31 13.55 2.04
CA VAL A 192 -10.16 12.20 2.57
C VAL A 192 -11.31 11.81 3.48
N SER A 193 -11.58 10.51 3.55
CA SER A 193 -12.37 9.88 4.60
C SER A 193 -11.42 9.12 5.51
N VAL A 194 -11.41 9.46 6.80
CA VAL A 194 -10.55 8.84 7.82
C VAL A 194 -11.39 7.98 8.74
N TYR A 195 -10.90 6.80 9.06
CA TYR A 195 -11.48 5.86 10.01
C TYR A 195 -10.45 5.57 11.10
N PHE A 196 -10.90 5.54 12.35
CA PHE A 196 -10.03 5.29 13.50
C PHE A 196 -10.27 3.92 14.11
N HIS A 197 -9.25 3.33 14.70
CA HIS A 197 -9.40 2.09 15.44
C HIS A 197 -10.42 2.24 16.58
N GLY A 198 -11.35 1.29 16.68
CA GLY A 198 -12.40 1.29 17.71
C GLY A 198 -13.55 2.29 17.47
N ASP A 199 -13.59 2.92 16.30
CA ASP A 199 -14.66 3.86 15.91
C ASP A 199 -15.15 3.52 14.49
N ASN A 200 -16.45 3.32 14.36
CA ASN A 200 -17.08 2.99 13.07
C ASN A 200 -17.51 4.23 12.26
N SER A 201 -17.23 5.43 12.76
CA SER A 201 -17.61 6.69 12.13
C SER A 201 -16.69 7.02 10.95
N GLU A 202 -17.26 7.61 9.89
CA GLU A 202 -16.52 8.19 8.78
C GLU A 202 -16.26 9.68 9.08
N TYR A 203 -15.00 10.08 9.11
CA TYR A 203 -14.60 11.48 9.27
C TYR A 203 -14.11 12.05 7.95
N ARG A 204 -14.93 12.89 7.31
CA ARG A 204 -14.58 13.55 6.04
C ARG A 204 -13.81 14.82 6.31
N LYS A 205 -12.66 14.96 5.66
CA LYS A 205 -11.72 16.06 5.88
C LYS A 205 -11.15 16.56 4.56
N SER A 206 -10.85 17.86 4.53
CA SER A 206 -9.94 18.46 3.58
C SER A 206 -8.63 18.77 4.30
N ILE A 207 -7.56 18.13 3.88
CA ILE A 207 -6.23 18.26 4.48
C ILE A 207 -5.23 18.81 3.47
N THR A 208 -4.21 19.46 3.97
CA THR A 208 -3.12 20.01 3.18
C THR A 208 -1.82 19.31 3.59
N LEU A 209 -1.11 18.77 2.62
CA LEU A 209 0.23 18.24 2.80
C LEU A 209 1.24 19.19 2.15
N THR A 210 2.31 19.48 2.86
CA THR A 210 3.46 20.18 2.33
C THR A 210 4.65 19.25 2.27
N SER A 211 5.35 19.20 1.14
CA SER A 211 6.64 18.52 0.99
C SER A 211 7.74 19.56 0.83
N ARG A 212 8.92 19.25 1.40
CA ARG A 212 10.13 20.06 1.22
C ARG A 212 11.23 19.24 0.59
N TYR A 213 11.91 19.86 -0.37
CA TYR A 213 13.13 19.27 -0.94
C TYR A 213 14.28 19.43 0.05
N GLN A 214 14.90 18.32 0.41
CA GLN A 214 16.07 18.25 1.29
C GLN A 214 17.32 18.15 0.41
N ALA A 215 18.01 19.27 0.19
CA ALA A 215 19.15 19.33 -0.73
C ALA A 215 20.32 18.46 -0.30
N ASP A 216 20.53 18.31 1.02
CA ASP A 216 21.54 17.44 1.62
C ASP A 216 21.27 15.95 1.41
N LEU A 217 19.99 15.57 1.28
CA LEU A 217 19.55 14.20 1.05
C LEU A 217 19.20 13.93 -0.42
N GLY A 218 19.11 14.97 -1.25
CA GLY A 218 18.72 14.85 -2.66
C GLY A 218 17.30 14.35 -2.89
N ARG A 219 16.36 14.59 -1.93
CA ARG A 219 14.99 14.04 -2.02
C ARG A 219 13.95 14.93 -1.34
N TRP A 220 12.69 14.67 -1.68
CA TRP A 220 11.54 15.24 -1.02
C TRP A 220 11.21 14.52 0.30
N LEU A 221 10.71 15.27 1.30
CA LEU A 221 10.09 14.74 2.51
C LEU A 221 8.83 15.54 2.83
N VAL A 222 7.79 14.86 3.35
CA VAL A 222 6.52 15.48 3.73
C VAL A 222 6.64 16.08 5.14
N GLU A 223 6.13 17.28 5.34
CA GLU A 223 6.01 17.90 6.68
C GLU A 223 4.99 17.11 7.53
N PRO A 224 5.25 16.87 8.82
CA PRO A 224 4.40 16.01 9.66
C PRO A 224 3.05 16.63 10.05
N ASP A 225 2.81 17.91 9.80
CA ASP A 225 1.64 18.66 10.24
C ASP A 225 0.30 18.10 9.76
N PHE A 226 0.29 17.40 8.63
CA PHE A 226 -0.90 16.72 8.12
C PHE A 226 -1.45 15.67 9.09
N LEU A 227 -0.60 15.05 9.92
CA LEU A 227 -1.04 14.05 10.91
C LEU A 227 -1.97 14.67 11.94
N ALA A 228 -1.68 15.90 12.41
CA ALA A 228 -2.57 16.63 13.30
C ALA A 228 -3.93 16.92 12.63
N GLN A 229 -3.92 17.30 11.34
CA GLN A 229 -5.14 17.52 10.57
C GLN A 229 -5.97 16.22 10.40
N LEU A 230 -5.31 15.07 10.23
CA LEU A 230 -5.97 13.76 10.17
C LEU A 230 -6.60 13.38 11.51
N LEU A 231 -5.96 13.66 12.64
CA LEU A 231 -6.38 13.20 13.97
C LEU A 231 -7.45 14.08 14.63
N THR A 232 -7.68 15.31 14.17
CA THR A 232 -8.82 16.13 14.62
C THR A 232 -10.13 15.38 14.35
N ARG A 233 -11.02 15.25 15.32
CA ARG A 233 -12.34 14.59 15.17
C ARG A 233 -13.43 15.61 14.95
#